data_29df5014caabe4b002f556554e87244e
#
_entry.id   29df5014caabe4b002f556554e87244e
#
_cell.length_a   1.000
_cell.length_b   1.000
_cell.length_c   1.000
_cell.angle_alpha   90.00
_cell.angle_beta   90.00
_cell.angle_gamma   90.00
#
_symmetry.space_group_name_H-M   'P 1'
#
loop_
_entity.id
_entity.type
_entity.pdbx_description
1 polymer ?
#
loop_
_entity_poly.entity_id
_entity_poly.type
_entity_poly.pdbx_seq_one_letter_code
_entity_poly.pdbx_strand_id
1 'polypeptide(L)'
;DRPREPRADSERGPAAGNGRAPAPAESIPAPGDSDAAPTIGEAVVADSELVAPLPPLDSFDVEPVQFAEEESDREARQVNYTVEVRGLEPADASTDIDLADLFHDLSTLREGKGKADNSAMVRARLDADAELMRRILASEGYYDADVRARTERTGQGRGQPLAAIIEVTPGQRYTFSDIVIDARPTVPPGLIRDNLPLAAGQPIVADRVQGAEAAIALKLPEEGYPFAKVGQ
;
A
#
# COMPACT_ATOMS: atom_id res chain seq x y z
N ASP A 1 33.36 -50.22 -23.52
CA ASP A 1 34.36 -50.37 -22.43
C ASP A 1 33.86 -49.62 -21.23
N ARG A 2 33.21 -50.35 -20.35
CA ARG A 2 33.01 -49.97 -18.92
C ARG A 2 34.25 -50.41 -18.15
N PRO A 3 34.62 -49.86 -16.99
CA PRO A 3 33.84 -50.14 -15.78
C PRO A 3 33.98 -49.14 -14.60
N ARG A 4 33.04 -49.36 -13.67
CA ARG A 4 33.14 -49.47 -12.21
C ARG A 4 33.09 -48.23 -11.35
N GLU A 5 31.95 -48.17 -10.62
CA GLU A 5 31.93 -47.83 -9.18
C GLU A 5 32.89 -48.65 -8.34
N PRO A 6 33.26 -48.19 -7.15
CA PRO A 6 32.69 -48.74 -5.92
C PRO A 6 32.42 -47.67 -4.82
N ARG A 7 31.31 -47.86 -4.15
CA ARG A 7 31.00 -48.17 -2.73
C ARG A 7 32.18 -48.06 -1.73
N ALA A 8 31.89 -47.41 -0.63
CA ALA A 8 32.04 -47.84 0.78
C ALA A 8 31.86 -46.64 1.65
N ASP A 9 30.93 -46.64 2.50
CA ASP A 9 30.81 -47.19 3.86
C ASP A 9 31.32 -46.26 4.96
N SER A 10 30.32 -45.88 5.77
CA SER A 10 30.32 -45.92 7.22
C SER A 10 31.53 -45.33 7.97
N GLU A 11 31.29 -44.34 8.78
CA GLU A 11 31.34 -44.59 10.24
C GLU A 11 30.96 -43.34 11.04
N ARG A 12 30.14 -43.62 11.94
CA ARG A 12 29.75 -43.02 13.19
C ARG A 12 30.94 -42.42 13.98
N GLY A 13 30.64 -41.37 14.67
CA GLY A 13 31.35 -41.03 15.88
C GLY A 13 30.95 -39.69 16.42
N PRO A 14 31.00 -39.51 17.70
CA PRO A 14 29.83 -39.02 18.41
C PRO A 14 29.92 -37.54 18.80
N ALA A 15 28.76 -37.06 19.17
CA ALA A 15 28.45 -35.81 19.84
C ALA A 15 29.50 -35.30 20.82
N ALA A 16 29.88 -34.05 20.69
CA ALA A 16 30.34 -33.25 21.81
C ALA A 16 29.28 -32.16 22.05
N GLY A 17 28.51 -32.40 23.07
CA GLY A 17 27.54 -31.44 23.60
C GLY A 17 28.29 -30.31 24.29
N ASN A 18 28.04 -29.10 23.82
CA ASN A 18 28.31 -27.92 24.64
C ASN A 18 27.03 -27.63 25.43
N GLY A 19 27.02 -28.23 26.60
CA GLY A 19 26.11 -27.89 27.67
C GLY A 19 26.38 -26.48 28.14
N ARG A 20 25.55 -25.56 27.71
CA ARG A 20 25.43 -24.26 28.35
C ARG A 20 24.51 -24.47 29.55
N ALA A 21 25.11 -24.44 30.74
CA ALA A 21 24.38 -24.44 31.98
C ALA A 21 23.33 -23.32 32.02
N PRO A 22 22.13 -23.58 32.51
CA PRO A 22 21.17 -22.52 32.77
C PRO A 22 21.70 -21.62 33.88
N ALA A 23 21.60 -20.32 33.63
CA ALA A 23 21.82 -19.30 34.64
C ALA A 23 20.95 -19.57 35.88
N PRO A 24 21.44 -19.31 37.09
CA PRO A 24 20.65 -19.50 38.29
C PRO A 24 19.41 -18.62 38.24
N ALA A 25 18.27 -19.26 38.46
CA ALA A 25 16.99 -18.56 38.65
C ALA A 25 17.17 -17.58 39.82
N GLU A 26 17.00 -16.31 39.54
CA GLU A 26 16.82 -15.31 40.58
C GLU A 26 15.59 -15.71 41.37
N SER A 27 15.81 -16.00 42.65
CA SER A 27 14.77 -16.27 43.59
C SER A 27 13.89 -15.05 43.73
N ILE A 28 12.67 -15.19 43.28
CA ILE A 28 11.60 -14.24 43.59
C ILE A 28 11.48 -14.29 45.12
N PRO A 29 11.64 -13.17 45.82
CA PRO A 29 11.36 -13.17 47.26
C PRO A 29 9.89 -13.53 47.47
N ALA A 30 9.64 -14.47 48.36
CA ALA A 30 8.30 -14.82 48.80
C ALA A 30 7.55 -13.52 49.23
N PRO A 31 6.28 -13.37 48.92
CA PRO A 31 5.50 -12.25 49.45
C PRO A 31 5.54 -12.37 50.97
N GLY A 32 6.20 -11.41 51.61
CA GLY A 32 6.11 -11.25 53.05
C GLY A 32 4.66 -11.08 53.40
N ASP A 33 4.24 -11.76 54.46
CA ASP A 33 2.96 -11.57 55.13
C ASP A 33 2.78 -10.06 55.42
N SER A 34 2.14 -9.36 54.50
CA SER A 34 1.48 -8.10 54.80
C SER A 34 0.01 -8.44 55.01
N ASP A 35 -0.28 -8.73 56.27
CA ASP A 35 -1.60 -8.63 56.78
C ASP A 35 -2.25 -7.32 56.35
N ALA A 36 -3.49 -7.44 55.99
CA ALA A 36 -4.47 -6.42 55.63
C ALA A 36 -4.66 -6.26 54.12
N ALA A 37 -5.30 -7.29 53.50
CA ALA A 37 -6.21 -6.97 52.42
C ALA A 37 -7.27 -5.98 52.96
N PRO A 38 -7.51 -4.84 52.30
CA PRO A 38 -8.57 -3.93 52.73
C PRO A 38 -9.89 -4.68 52.68
N THR A 39 -10.55 -4.81 53.82
CA THR A 39 -11.86 -5.42 53.95
C THR A 39 -12.80 -4.60 53.09
N ILE A 40 -13.49 -5.27 52.14
CA ILE A 40 -14.54 -4.63 51.34
C ILE A 40 -15.58 -4.07 52.33
N GLY A 41 -15.60 -2.77 52.55
CA GLY A 41 -16.49 -2.10 53.48
C GLY A 41 -15.85 -1.07 54.40
N GLU A 42 -14.53 -0.92 54.41
CA GLU A 42 -13.91 0.19 55.09
C GLU A 42 -14.14 1.46 54.28
N ALA A 43 -14.99 2.35 54.85
CA ALA A 43 -15.32 3.61 54.22
C ALA A 43 -14.02 4.39 54.01
N VAL A 44 -13.62 4.59 52.73
CA VAL A 44 -12.58 5.53 52.36
C VAL A 44 -12.95 6.85 53.05
N VAL A 45 -12.06 7.37 53.88
CA VAL A 45 -12.23 8.70 54.51
C VAL A 45 -12.48 9.64 53.35
N ALA A 46 -13.72 10.10 53.21
CA ALA A 46 -14.09 10.98 52.12
C ALA A 46 -13.27 12.26 52.26
N ASP A 47 -12.43 12.50 51.26
CA ASP A 47 -11.70 13.75 51.13
C ASP A 47 -12.74 14.88 51.20
N SER A 48 -12.60 15.79 52.14
CA SER A 48 -13.59 16.83 52.38
C SER A 48 -13.83 17.72 51.15
N GLU A 49 -12.87 17.76 50.23
CA GLU A 49 -13.02 18.45 48.96
C GLU A 49 -13.93 17.72 47.98
N LEU A 50 -14.00 16.37 48.04
CA LEU A 50 -14.87 15.56 47.17
C LEU A 50 -16.34 15.56 47.63
N VAL A 51 -16.61 15.89 48.87
CA VAL A 51 -17.97 15.93 49.44
C VAL A 51 -18.53 17.35 49.42
N ALA A 52 -17.71 18.36 49.17
CA ALA A 52 -18.18 19.73 49.07
C ALA A 52 -19.16 19.88 47.89
N PRO A 53 -20.32 20.52 48.08
CA PRO A 53 -21.24 20.77 47.00
C PRO A 53 -20.51 21.58 45.89
N LEU A 54 -20.63 21.12 44.65
CA LEU A 54 -20.07 21.82 43.51
C LEU A 54 -20.62 23.26 43.47
N PRO A 55 -19.76 24.25 43.16
CA PRO A 55 -20.22 25.61 43.00
C PRO A 55 -21.27 25.71 41.88
N PRO A 56 -22.25 26.62 41.99
CA PRO A 56 -23.26 26.81 40.96
C PRO A 56 -22.59 27.07 39.60
N LEU A 57 -23.17 26.53 38.54
CA LEU A 57 -22.64 26.68 37.17
C LEU A 57 -22.48 28.15 36.75
N ASP A 58 -23.30 29.03 37.30
CA ASP A 58 -23.25 30.47 37.04
C ASP A 58 -21.99 31.17 37.60
N SER A 59 -21.22 30.46 38.46
CA SER A 59 -19.96 30.98 39.00
C SER A 59 -18.75 30.67 38.13
N PHE A 60 -18.93 29.90 37.08
CA PHE A 60 -17.87 29.64 36.09
C PHE A 60 -17.97 30.70 34.98
N ASP A 61 -17.06 31.66 35.03
CA ASP A 61 -16.89 32.60 33.94
C ASP A 61 -16.18 31.89 32.79
N VAL A 62 -16.98 31.32 31.87
CA VAL A 62 -16.46 30.68 30.66
C VAL A 62 -16.22 31.77 29.61
N GLU A 63 -15.02 32.34 29.60
CA GLU A 63 -14.64 33.20 28.49
C GLU A 63 -14.78 32.39 27.18
N PRO A 64 -15.52 32.92 26.20
CA PRO A 64 -15.64 32.23 24.91
C PRO A 64 -14.26 32.11 24.26
N VAL A 65 -13.81 30.87 24.04
CA VAL A 65 -12.55 30.61 23.32
C VAL A 65 -12.63 31.26 21.95
N GLN A 66 -11.84 32.29 21.72
CA GLN A 66 -11.76 32.97 20.44
C GLN A 66 -10.88 32.11 19.50
N PHE A 67 -11.53 31.38 18.61
CA PHE A 67 -10.87 30.51 17.60
C PHE A 67 -10.19 31.29 16.46
N ALA A 68 -10.19 32.62 16.47
CA ALA A 68 -9.61 33.45 15.41
C ALA A 68 -8.08 33.28 15.24
N GLU A 69 -7.38 32.80 16.27
CA GLU A 69 -5.93 32.54 16.19
C GLU A 69 -5.58 31.20 15.52
N GLU A 70 -6.55 30.27 15.43
CA GLU A 70 -6.29 28.94 14.85
C GLU A 70 -6.12 28.95 13.33
N GLU A 71 -6.72 29.88 12.61
CA GLU A 71 -6.56 29.99 11.14
C GLU A 71 -5.18 30.52 10.78
N SER A 72 -4.69 31.54 11.48
CA SER A 72 -3.35 32.09 11.25
C SER A 72 -2.25 31.08 11.64
N ASP A 73 -2.47 30.30 12.70
CA ASP A 73 -1.56 29.24 13.12
C ASP A 73 -1.58 28.03 12.16
N ARG A 74 -2.72 27.73 11.53
CA ARG A 74 -2.83 26.72 10.49
C ARG A 74 -2.08 27.13 9.22
N GLU A 75 -2.23 28.37 8.77
CA GLU A 75 -1.49 28.90 7.62
C GLU A 75 0.03 28.94 7.89
N ALA A 76 0.45 29.27 9.11
CA ALA A 76 1.85 29.28 9.51
C ALA A 76 2.47 27.86 9.58
N ARG A 77 1.65 26.81 9.71
CA ARG A 77 2.09 25.41 9.72
C ARG A 77 2.03 24.74 8.36
N GLN A 78 1.35 25.35 7.37
CA GLN A 78 1.25 24.79 6.03
C GLN A 78 2.63 24.57 5.40
N VAL A 79 2.79 23.41 4.79
CA VAL A 79 3.99 23.03 4.04
C VAL A 79 3.70 23.16 2.56
N ASN A 80 4.50 24.00 1.88
CA ASN A 80 4.48 24.05 0.43
C ASN A 80 5.31 22.90 -0.13
N TYR A 81 4.85 22.28 -1.23
CA TYR A 81 5.59 21.23 -1.90
C TYR A 81 5.47 21.32 -3.43
N THR A 82 6.44 20.73 -4.10
CA THR A 82 6.44 20.51 -5.55
C THR A 82 6.41 19.01 -5.84
N VAL A 83 5.84 18.62 -6.97
CA VAL A 83 5.77 17.21 -7.40
C VAL A 83 6.65 17.04 -8.62
N GLU A 84 7.53 16.05 -8.57
CA GLU A 84 8.44 15.71 -9.65
C GLU A 84 8.37 14.19 -9.90
N VAL A 85 8.13 13.80 -11.15
CA VAL A 85 8.19 12.41 -11.62
C VAL A 85 9.39 12.29 -12.54
N ARG A 86 10.22 11.28 -12.32
CA ARG A 86 11.44 11.03 -13.10
C ARG A 86 11.45 9.60 -13.63
N GLY A 87 11.94 9.42 -14.83
CA GLY A 87 12.18 8.10 -15.43
C GLY A 87 10.93 7.42 -15.99
N LEU A 88 9.84 8.16 -16.18
CA LEU A 88 8.60 7.68 -16.79
C LEU A 88 8.69 7.68 -18.34
N GLU A 89 9.51 8.53 -18.92
CA GLU A 89 9.58 8.82 -20.35
C GLU A 89 9.76 7.57 -21.23
N PRO A 90 10.56 6.54 -20.85
CA PRO A 90 10.69 5.35 -21.68
C PRO A 90 9.41 4.51 -21.76
N ALA A 91 8.63 4.47 -20.68
CA ALA A 91 7.33 3.78 -20.66
C ALA A 91 6.30 4.58 -21.45
N ASP A 92 6.24 5.87 -21.23
CA ASP A 92 5.33 6.79 -21.89
C ASP A 92 5.49 6.76 -23.42
N ALA A 93 6.73 6.80 -23.93
CA ALA A 93 7.03 6.69 -25.35
C ALA A 93 6.65 5.35 -26.01
N SER A 94 6.37 4.31 -25.21
CA SER A 94 6.05 2.97 -25.73
C SER A 94 4.60 2.55 -25.46
N THR A 95 3.78 3.44 -24.89
CA THR A 95 2.35 3.25 -24.67
C THR A 95 1.52 4.08 -25.66
N ASP A 96 0.27 3.69 -25.86
CA ASP A 96 -0.67 4.43 -26.72
C ASP A 96 -1.37 5.58 -25.96
N ILE A 97 -1.15 5.66 -24.65
CA ILE A 97 -1.71 6.68 -23.75
C ILE A 97 -0.58 7.51 -23.14
N ASP A 98 -0.87 8.75 -22.77
CA ASP A 98 0.03 9.60 -22.02
C ASP A 98 -0.06 9.23 -20.53
N LEU A 99 0.97 8.52 -20.04
CA LEU A 99 1.03 8.05 -18.65
C LEU A 99 1.26 9.21 -17.68
N ALA A 100 1.97 10.25 -18.13
CA ALA A 100 2.24 11.42 -17.33
C ALA A 100 0.97 12.23 -17.10
N ASP A 101 0.16 12.42 -18.14
CA ASP A 101 -1.14 13.09 -18.04
C ASP A 101 -2.13 12.28 -17.20
N LEU A 102 -2.20 10.96 -17.42
CA LEU A 102 -3.05 10.07 -16.61
C LEU A 102 -2.67 10.12 -15.12
N PHE A 103 -1.37 10.07 -14.82
CA PHE A 103 -0.89 10.22 -13.45
C PHE A 103 -1.24 11.60 -12.89
N HIS A 104 -1.07 12.66 -13.68
CA HIS A 104 -1.37 14.03 -13.27
C HIS A 104 -2.83 14.17 -12.84
N ASP A 105 -3.75 13.60 -13.59
CA ASP A 105 -5.20 13.71 -13.36
C ASP A 105 -5.67 12.93 -12.12
N LEU A 106 -4.97 11.85 -11.77
CA LEU A 106 -5.33 10.96 -10.65
C LEU A 106 -4.50 11.21 -9.38
N SER A 107 -3.46 12.06 -9.43
CA SER A 107 -2.52 12.27 -8.35
C SER A 107 -3.11 13.07 -7.18
N THR A 108 -3.05 12.51 -5.98
CA THR A 108 -3.48 13.17 -4.74
C THR A 108 -2.56 14.32 -4.33
N LEU A 109 -1.28 14.26 -4.71
CA LEU A 109 -0.35 15.39 -4.54
C LEU A 109 -0.74 16.56 -5.43
N ARG A 110 -1.16 16.31 -6.66
CA ARG A 110 -1.60 17.35 -7.60
C ARG A 110 -2.91 17.99 -7.17
N GLU A 111 -3.86 17.20 -6.67
CA GLU A 111 -5.09 17.68 -6.08
C GLU A 111 -4.84 18.67 -4.93
N GLY A 112 -3.81 18.45 -4.13
CA GLY A 112 -3.39 19.33 -3.03
C GLY A 112 -2.82 20.68 -3.45
N LYS A 113 -2.65 20.94 -4.76
CA LYS A 113 -2.19 22.23 -5.33
C LYS A 113 -0.89 22.75 -4.70
N GLY A 114 0.01 21.81 -4.30
CA GLY A 114 1.30 22.16 -3.71
C GLY A 114 1.25 22.62 -2.25
N LYS A 115 0.13 22.39 -1.54
CA LYS A 115 -0.05 22.75 -0.13
C LYS A 115 -0.54 21.58 0.70
N ALA A 116 -0.02 21.46 1.91
CA ALA A 116 -0.46 20.48 2.90
C ALA A 116 -0.33 21.06 4.31
N ASP A 117 -1.14 20.56 5.25
CA ASP A 117 -1.12 21.03 6.64
C ASP A 117 0.19 20.69 7.37
N ASN A 118 0.85 19.62 6.92
CA ASN A 118 2.12 19.19 7.48
C ASN A 118 2.89 18.24 6.53
N SER A 119 4.15 17.98 6.85
CA SER A 119 5.02 17.09 6.06
C SER A 119 4.59 15.63 6.08
N ALA A 120 3.90 15.17 7.12
CA ALA A 120 3.38 13.81 7.18
C ALA A 120 2.26 13.59 6.14
N MET A 121 1.40 14.59 5.95
CA MET A 121 0.38 14.57 4.89
C MET A 121 1.00 14.53 3.49
N VAL A 122 2.06 15.31 3.25
CA VAL A 122 2.79 15.25 1.96
C VAL A 122 3.33 13.83 1.75
N ARG A 123 3.90 13.21 2.78
CA ARG A 123 4.43 11.86 2.69
C ARG A 123 3.34 10.82 2.43
N ALA A 124 2.22 10.89 3.13
CA ALA A 124 1.10 9.97 2.91
C ALA A 124 0.53 10.06 1.48
N ARG A 125 0.39 11.29 0.94
CA ARG A 125 -0.02 11.49 -0.46
C ARG A 125 1.02 10.97 -1.44
N LEU A 126 2.30 11.16 -1.14
CA LEU A 126 3.41 10.68 -1.97
C LEU A 126 3.46 9.15 -2.02
N ASP A 127 3.24 8.48 -0.89
CA ASP A 127 3.18 7.03 -0.82
C ASP A 127 1.95 6.49 -1.60
N ALA A 128 0.81 7.16 -1.50
CA ALA A 128 -0.40 6.82 -2.28
C ALA A 128 -0.18 7.01 -3.79
N ASP A 129 0.48 8.09 -4.18
CA ASP A 129 0.78 8.38 -5.58
C ASP A 129 1.85 7.42 -6.16
N ALA A 130 2.77 6.93 -5.34
CA ALA A 130 3.69 5.87 -5.74
C ALA A 130 2.95 4.55 -6.05
N GLU A 131 1.96 4.19 -5.23
CA GLU A 131 1.09 3.03 -5.49
C GLU A 131 0.20 3.24 -6.72
N LEU A 132 -0.29 4.46 -6.94
CA LEU A 132 -1.02 4.83 -8.14
C LEU A 132 -0.14 4.62 -9.39
N MET A 133 1.09 5.12 -9.36
CA MET A 133 2.05 4.97 -10.47
C MET A 133 2.33 3.49 -10.79
N ARG A 134 2.53 2.65 -9.76
CA ARG A 134 2.69 1.19 -9.98
C ARG A 134 1.48 0.58 -10.67
N ARG A 135 0.27 0.96 -10.27
CA ARG A 135 -0.98 0.46 -10.90
C ARG A 135 -1.12 0.93 -12.35
N ILE A 136 -0.79 2.19 -12.63
CA ILE A 136 -0.79 2.72 -14.00
C ILE A 136 0.20 1.96 -14.87
N LEU A 137 1.42 1.73 -14.39
CA LEU A 137 2.43 0.97 -15.12
C LEU A 137 2.02 -0.49 -15.32
N ALA A 138 1.47 -1.12 -14.28
CA ALA A 138 0.98 -2.50 -14.38
C ALA A 138 -0.19 -2.65 -15.37
N SER A 139 -1.09 -1.65 -15.48
CA SER A 139 -2.19 -1.68 -16.45
C SER A 139 -1.69 -1.62 -17.90
N GLU A 140 -0.48 -1.10 -18.12
CA GLU A 140 0.17 -1.03 -19.43
C GLU A 140 1.19 -2.15 -19.68
N GLY A 141 1.25 -3.14 -18.77
CA GLY A 141 2.09 -4.32 -18.92
C GLY A 141 3.48 -4.21 -18.30
N TYR A 142 3.74 -3.19 -17.48
CA TYR A 142 5.01 -3.04 -16.76
C TYR A 142 4.89 -3.61 -15.33
N TYR A 143 4.86 -4.93 -15.20
CA TYR A 143 4.64 -5.60 -13.91
C TYR A 143 5.84 -5.55 -12.97
N ASP A 144 7.05 -5.41 -13.50
CA ASP A 144 8.30 -5.35 -12.72
C ASP A 144 8.78 -3.90 -12.50
N ALA A 145 7.89 -2.93 -12.66
CA ALA A 145 8.24 -1.53 -12.46
C ALA A 145 8.67 -1.26 -11.01
N ASP A 146 9.86 -0.67 -10.83
CA ASP A 146 10.33 -0.16 -9.54
C ASP A 146 9.96 1.32 -9.43
N VAL A 147 9.14 1.65 -8.43
CA VAL A 147 8.70 3.01 -8.15
C VAL A 147 9.13 3.37 -6.73
N ARG A 148 9.98 4.38 -6.62
CA ARG A 148 10.51 4.89 -5.36
C ARG A 148 10.01 6.29 -5.09
N ALA A 149 9.52 6.49 -3.88
CA ALA A 149 9.02 7.77 -3.41
C ALA A 149 9.96 8.36 -2.37
N ARG A 150 10.32 9.63 -2.53
CA ARG A 150 11.14 10.34 -1.54
C ARG A 150 10.78 11.82 -1.46
N THR A 151 11.05 12.41 -0.32
CA THR A 151 10.93 13.85 -0.13
C THR A 151 12.31 14.47 0.05
N GLU A 152 12.55 15.57 -0.64
CA GLU A 152 13.77 16.37 -0.48
C GLU A 152 13.40 17.80 -0.08
N ARG A 153 14.25 18.46 0.71
CA ARG A 153 14.10 19.88 0.99
C ARG A 153 14.89 20.69 -0.02
N THR A 154 14.23 21.60 -0.69
CA THR A 154 14.84 22.43 -1.73
C THR A 154 15.50 23.66 -1.10
N GLY A 155 16.52 23.45 -0.26
CA GLY A 155 17.30 24.54 0.33
C GLY A 155 17.49 24.48 1.85
N GLN A 156 18.26 25.44 2.40
CA GLN A 156 18.55 25.54 3.83
C GLN A 156 17.67 26.65 4.44
N GLY A 157 16.73 26.28 5.31
CA GLY A 157 15.91 27.23 6.05
C GLY A 157 14.52 26.68 6.43
N ARG A 158 13.88 27.34 7.42
CA ARG A 158 12.49 27.06 7.78
C ARG A 158 11.57 27.63 6.70
N GLY A 159 10.58 26.84 6.24
CA GLY A 159 9.60 27.29 5.23
C GLY A 159 9.98 27.03 3.77
N GLN A 160 11.10 26.36 3.51
CA GLN A 160 11.43 25.93 2.15
C GLN A 160 10.48 24.84 1.67
N PRO A 161 10.06 24.84 0.38
CA PRO A 161 9.17 23.82 -0.15
C PRO A 161 9.80 22.44 -0.12
N LEU A 162 8.97 21.42 0.10
CA LEU A 162 9.35 20.03 -0.03
C LEU A 162 9.23 19.64 -1.51
N ALA A 163 10.26 19.02 -2.07
CA ALA A 163 10.13 18.30 -3.33
C ALA A 163 9.65 16.88 -3.03
N ALA A 164 8.45 16.54 -3.49
CA ALA A 164 7.92 15.19 -3.52
C ALA A 164 8.35 14.55 -4.84
N ILE A 165 9.26 13.57 -4.78
CA ILE A 165 9.90 12.99 -5.95
C ILE A 165 9.46 11.54 -6.07
N ILE A 166 8.97 11.18 -7.24
CA ILE A 166 8.66 9.79 -7.64
C ILE A 166 9.66 9.40 -8.71
N GLU A 167 10.51 8.43 -8.39
CA GLU A 167 11.48 7.84 -9.33
C GLU A 167 10.93 6.53 -9.87
N VAL A 168 10.82 6.44 -11.18
CA VAL A 168 10.25 5.31 -11.90
C VAL A 168 11.34 4.61 -12.70
N THR A 169 11.41 3.30 -12.57
CA THR A 169 12.16 2.43 -13.47
C THR A 169 11.18 1.42 -14.05
N PRO A 170 10.64 1.63 -15.25
CA PRO A 170 9.54 0.83 -15.79
C PRO A 170 9.87 -0.65 -15.97
N GLY A 171 11.12 -0.98 -16.24
CA GLY A 171 11.51 -2.35 -16.56
C GLY A 171 11.05 -2.79 -17.94
N GLN A 172 10.78 -4.09 -18.11
CA GLN A 172 10.34 -4.67 -19.37
C GLN A 172 8.81 -4.61 -19.50
N ARG A 173 8.31 -4.23 -20.68
CA ARG A 173 6.89 -4.34 -21.00
C ARG A 173 6.56 -5.77 -21.40
N TYR A 174 5.61 -6.39 -20.70
CA TYR A 174 5.19 -7.77 -20.92
C TYR A 174 4.22 -7.88 -22.09
N THR A 175 4.32 -9.01 -22.79
CA THR A 175 3.46 -9.37 -23.94
C THR A 175 2.83 -10.73 -23.72
N PHE A 176 1.70 -10.98 -24.39
CA PHE A 176 1.09 -12.31 -24.38
C PHE A 176 2.01 -13.33 -25.06
N SER A 177 2.40 -14.38 -24.35
CA SER A 177 3.11 -15.52 -24.96
C SER A 177 2.14 -16.43 -25.69
N ASP A 178 0.96 -16.69 -25.08
CA ASP A 178 -0.13 -17.47 -25.62
C ASP A 178 -1.46 -17.03 -25.01
N ILE A 179 -2.56 -17.33 -25.71
CA ILE A 179 -3.92 -17.04 -25.25
C ILE A 179 -4.74 -18.33 -25.33
N VAL A 180 -4.99 -18.92 -24.18
CA VAL A 180 -5.76 -20.14 -24.04
C VAL A 180 -7.25 -19.80 -23.83
N ILE A 181 -8.12 -20.43 -24.61
CA ILE A 181 -9.57 -20.31 -24.46
C ILE A 181 -10.09 -21.62 -23.88
N ASP A 182 -10.55 -21.57 -22.64
CA ASP A 182 -11.24 -22.69 -21.98
C ASP A 182 -12.76 -22.47 -22.10
N ALA A 183 -13.35 -23.12 -23.07
CA ALA A 183 -14.78 -22.98 -23.36
C ALA A 183 -15.34 -24.28 -23.94
N ARG A 184 -16.66 -24.47 -23.77
CA ARG A 184 -17.38 -25.53 -24.49
C ARG A 184 -17.41 -25.22 -25.99
N PRO A 185 -17.46 -26.27 -26.85
CA PRO A 185 -17.57 -26.04 -28.29
C PRO A 185 -18.75 -25.14 -28.66
N THR A 186 -18.52 -24.20 -29.55
CA THR A 186 -19.52 -23.27 -30.06
C THR A 186 -19.94 -23.62 -31.48
N VAL A 187 -21.10 -23.09 -31.90
CA VAL A 187 -21.57 -23.16 -33.28
C VAL A 187 -21.79 -21.73 -33.76
N PRO A 188 -21.04 -21.25 -34.76
CA PRO A 188 -19.98 -21.98 -35.51
C PRO A 188 -18.76 -22.30 -34.64
N PRO A 189 -17.96 -23.30 -35.03
CA PRO A 189 -16.65 -23.56 -34.42
C PRO A 189 -15.76 -22.34 -34.55
N GLY A 190 -15.00 -22.00 -33.48
CA GLY A 190 -14.08 -20.85 -33.50
C GLY A 190 -14.73 -19.50 -33.15
N LEU A 191 -16.04 -19.45 -32.91
CA LEU A 191 -16.77 -18.19 -32.62
C LEU A 191 -16.05 -17.29 -31.61
N ILE A 192 -15.55 -17.85 -30.50
CA ILE A 192 -14.83 -17.05 -29.49
C ILE A 192 -13.49 -16.57 -30.02
N ARG A 193 -12.71 -17.46 -30.64
CA ARG A 193 -11.39 -17.11 -31.18
C ARG A 193 -11.47 -16.02 -32.25
N ASP A 194 -12.45 -16.11 -33.14
CA ASP A 194 -12.62 -15.19 -34.28
C ASP A 194 -13.07 -13.80 -33.83
N ASN A 195 -13.71 -13.72 -32.65
CA ASN A 195 -14.17 -12.47 -32.07
C ASN A 195 -13.29 -11.95 -30.92
N LEU A 196 -12.18 -12.63 -30.59
CA LEU A 196 -11.24 -12.22 -29.57
C LEU A 196 -10.22 -11.22 -30.14
N PRO A 197 -10.25 -9.94 -29.75
CA PRO A 197 -9.35 -8.92 -30.29
C PRO A 197 -7.95 -8.92 -29.63
N LEU A 198 -7.46 -10.09 -29.23
CA LEU A 198 -6.15 -10.27 -28.63
C LEU A 198 -5.34 -11.30 -29.41
N ALA A 199 -4.02 -11.05 -29.51
CA ALA A 199 -3.08 -11.94 -30.17
C ALA A 199 -1.79 -12.10 -29.34
N ALA A 200 -1.14 -13.27 -29.50
CA ALA A 200 0.19 -13.49 -28.94
C ALA A 200 1.19 -12.45 -29.49
N GLY A 201 2.14 -12.02 -28.67
CA GLY A 201 3.12 -10.98 -28.99
C GLY A 201 2.64 -9.54 -28.77
N GLN A 202 1.35 -9.31 -28.56
CA GLN A 202 0.83 -7.99 -28.21
C GLN A 202 1.13 -7.64 -26.75
N PRO A 203 1.34 -6.34 -26.42
CA PRO A 203 1.48 -5.90 -25.02
C PRO A 203 0.24 -6.24 -24.22
N ILE A 204 0.46 -6.61 -22.96
CA ILE A 204 -0.61 -6.86 -22.00
C ILE A 204 -1.11 -5.52 -21.47
N VAL A 205 -2.22 -5.05 -22.01
CA VAL A 205 -2.88 -3.80 -21.58
C VAL A 205 -4.21 -4.15 -20.96
N ALA A 206 -4.43 -3.70 -19.72
CA ALA A 206 -5.62 -4.08 -18.94
C ALA A 206 -6.93 -3.72 -19.65
N ASP A 207 -7.02 -2.54 -20.24
CA ASP A 207 -8.20 -2.08 -20.98
C ASP A 207 -8.50 -2.96 -22.20
N ARG A 208 -7.45 -3.45 -22.89
CA ARG A 208 -7.63 -4.37 -24.04
C ARG A 208 -8.15 -5.73 -23.58
N VAL A 209 -7.67 -6.22 -22.44
CA VAL A 209 -8.14 -7.49 -21.87
C VAL A 209 -9.60 -7.39 -21.46
N GLN A 210 -9.97 -6.33 -20.72
CA GLN A 210 -11.35 -6.07 -20.32
C GLN A 210 -12.26 -5.83 -21.52
N GLY A 211 -11.78 -5.08 -22.51
CA GLY A 211 -12.51 -4.85 -23.76
C GLY A 211 -12.75 -6.13 -24.54
N ALA A 212 -11.78 -7.04 -24.56
CA ALA A 212 -11.90 -8.36 -25.20
C ALA A 212 -12.94 -9.24 -24.50
N GLU A 213 -12.93 -9.26 -23.16
CA GLU A 213 -13.93 -9.95 -22.36
C GLU A 213 -15.32 -9.41 -22.63
N ALA A 214 -15.49 -8.07 -22.62
CA ALA A 214 -16.75 -7.40 -22.91
C ALA A 214 -17.24 -7.70 -24.33
N ALA A 215 -16.36 -7.70 -25.33
CA ALA A 215 -16.73 -8.01 -26.72
C ALA A 215 -17.27 -9.44 -26.85
N ILE A 216 -16.62 -10.41 -26.22
CA ILE A 216 -17.11 -11.81 -26.20
C ILE A 216 -18.42 -11.93 -25.43
N ALA A 217 -18.55 -11.25 -24.28
CA ALA A 217 -19.77 -11.25 -23.48
C ALA A 217 -21.00 -10.69 -24.23
N LEU A 218 -20.76 -9.69 -25.11
CA LEU A 218 -21.81 -9.15 -25.99
C LEU A 218 -22.10 -10.08 -27.18
N LYS A 219 -21.07 -10.69 -27.75
CA LYS A 219 -21.22 -11.51 -28.96
C LYS A 219 -21.92 -12.86 -28.73
N LEU A 220 -21.63 -13.51 -27.60
CA LEU A 220 -22.20 -14.82 -27.30
C LEU A 220 -23.73 -14.86 -27.27
N PRO A 221 -24.45 -13.95 -26.63
CA PRO A 221 -25.93 -13.90 -26.67
C PRO A 221 -26.48 -13.73 -28.07
N GLU A 222 -25.84 -12.91 -28.93
CA GLU A 222 -26.27 -12.71 -30.33
C GLU A 222 -26.20 -14.00 -31.15
N GLU A 223 -25.23 -14.85 -30.83
CA GLU A 223 -25.01 -16.14 -31.50
C GLU A 223 -25.75 -17.31 -30.82
N GLY A 224 -26.70 -17.02 -29.93
CA GLY A 224 -27.56 -18.05 -29.30
C GLY A 224 -27.07 -18.60 -27.96
N TYR A 225 -26.11 -17.94 -27.30
CA TYR A 225 -25.60 -18.32 -25.99
C TYR A 225 -25.96 -17.32 -24.86
N PRO A 226 -27.26 -17.06 -24.60
CA PRO A 226 -27.69 -15.98 -23.70
C PRO A 226 -27.31 -16.18 -22.23
N PHE A 227 -26.94 -17.41 -21.85
CA PHE A 227 -26.53 -17.75 -20.47
C PHE A 227 -25.04 -17.98 -20.33
N ALA A 228 -24.24 -17.70 -21.36
CA ALA A 228 -22.78 -17.80 -21.27
C ALA A 228 -22.22 -16.78 -20.26
N LYS A 229 -21.27 -17.23 -19.48
CA LYS A 229 -20.49 -16.37 -18.59
C LYS A 229 -19.07 -16.30 -19.14
N VAL A 230 -18.56 -15.08 -19.25
CA VAL A 230 -17.20 -14.79 -19.66
C VAL A 230 -16.45 -14.30 -18.44
N GLY A 231 -15.19 -14.67 -18.31
CA GLY A 231 -14.29 -14.25 -17.24
C GLY A 231 -12.85 -14.63 -17.57
N GLN A 232 -11.92 -14.05 -16.86
CA GLN A 232 -10.48 -14.26 -16.99
C GLN A 232 -9.85 -14.71 -15.67
#